data_c2c05d3d76dd6459adb2df1699e9993c
#
_entry.id   c2c05d3d76dd6459adb2df1699e9993c
#
_cell.length_a   1.000
_cell.length_b   1.000
_cell.length_c   1.000
_cell.angle_alpha   90.00
_cell.angle_beta   90.00
_cell.angle_gamma   90.00
#
_symmetry.space_group_name_H-M   'P 1'
#
loop_
_entity.id
_entity.type
_entity.pdbx_description
1 polymer ?
#
loop_
_entity_poly.entity_id
_entity_poly.type
_entity_poly.pdbx_seq_one_letter_code
_entity_poly.pdbx_strand_id
1 'polypeptide(L)'
;MRAAREVFSELGYDAATFQAIAIRADLTRPAINHYFASKRVLYGEVVDKTNEMVVAAGMAKAEVETSLLKRLSAFFSAAMQAESRDRSAAAFLVTSVLESQRHPELSRDEHNSLKTSRAFVTWAVTDAIERGELTTETDVATLVEMLIAVMWGMGFYAGYVGGHDELTVIVEKLELLLANKLWKLAE
;
A
#
# COMPACT_ATOMS: atom_id res chain seq x y z
N MET A 1 -2.25 -13.31 12.05
CA MET A 1 -2.47 -12.13 11.18
C MET A 1 -2.35 -12.47 9.70
N ARG A 2 -1.27 -13.12 9.22
CA ARG A 2 -1.09 -13.50 7.81
C ARG A 2 -2.29 -14.30 7.26
N ALA A 3 -2.68 -15.38 7.90
CA ALA A 3 -3.84 -16.18 7.47
C ALA A 3 -5.15 -15.37 7.34
N ALA A 4 -5.38 -14.40 8.24
CA ALA A 4 -6.54 -13.53 8.15
C ALA A 4 -6.43 -12.59 6.93
N ARG A 5 -5.25 -12.02 6.66
CA ARG A 5 -4.96 -11.23 5.47
C ARG A 5 -5.24 -11.98 4.18
N GLU A 6 -4.71 -13.20 4.06
CA GLU A 6 -4.93 -14.08 2.92
C GLU A 6 -6.43 -14.32 2.69
N VAL A 7 -7.16 -14.73 3.73
CA VAL A 7 -8.60 -15.01 3.62
C VAL A 7 -9.40 -13.76 3.26
N PHE A 8 -9.10 -12.61 3.86
CA PHE A 8 -9.79 -11.36 3.51
C PHE A 8 -9.45 -10.88 2.09
N SER A 9 -8.22 -11.07 1.63
CA SER A 9 -7.83 -10.72 0.25
C SER A 9 -8.50 -11.60 -0.80
N GLU A 10 -8.63 -12.91 -0.51
CA GLU A 10 -9.21 -13.89 -1.42
C GLU A 10 -10.74 -13.83 -1.48
N LEU A 11 -11.40 -13.69 -0.32
CA LEU A 11 -12.85 -13.83 -0.21
C LEU A 11 -13.59 -12.49 -0.03
N GLY A 12 -12.88 -11.40 0.25
CA GLY A 12 -13.46 -10.14 0.71
C GLY A 12 -13.94 -10.20 2.15
N TYR A 13 -14.38 -9.05 2.68
CA TYR A 13 -14.84 -8.96 4.06
C TYR A 13 -16.08 -9.81 4.33
N ASP A 14 -17.08 -9.77 3.47
CA ASP A 14 -18.38 -10.42 3.72
C ASP A 14 -18.27 -11.94 3.78
N ALA A 15 -17.62 -12.57 2.81
CA ALA A 15 -17.51 -14.02 2.72
C ALA A 15 -16.44 -14.62 3.66
N ALA A 16 -15.51 -13.81 4.17
CA ALA A 16 -14.53 -14.26 5.14
C ALA A 16 -15.20 -14.63 6.47
N THR A 17 -14.83 -15.80 7.03
CA THR A 17 -15.35 -16.30 8.30
C THR A 17 -14.22 -16.65 9.25
N PHE A 18 -14.50 -16.63 10.55
CA PHE A 18 -13.55 -17.13 11.57
C PHE A 18 -13.17 -18.60 11.35
N GLN A 19 -14.08 -19.39 10.79
CA GLN A 19 -13.78 -20.78 10.45
C GLN A 19 -12.75 -20.89 9.33
N ALA A 20 -12.91 -20.12 8.25
CA ALA A 20 -11.96 -20.10 7.13
C ALA A 20 -10.57 -19.62 7.59
N ILE A 21 -10.54 -18.57 8.42
CA ILE A 21 -9.30 -18.04 8.99
C ILE A 21 -8.62 -19.05 9.93
N ALA A 22 -9.41 -19.73 10.76
CA ALA A 22 -8.88 -20.75 11.67
C ALA A 22 -8.24 -21.91 10.90
N ILE A 23 -8.91 -22.43 9.86
CA ILE A 23 -8.37 -23.47 8.99
C ILE A 23 -7.05 -23.01 8.34
N ARG A 24 -7.01 -21.81 7.77
CA ARG A 24 -5.82 -21.24 7.14
C ARG A 24 -4.66 -21.04 8.13
N ALA A 25 -4.98 -20.73 9.39
CA ALA A 25 -4.01 -20.48 10.45
C ALA A 25 -3.55 -21.75 11.17
N ASP A 26 -4.09 -22.92 10.83
CA ASP A 26 -3.93 -24.18 11.58
C ASP A 26 -4.32 -24.02 13.06
N LEU A 27 -5.45 -23.35 13.28
CA LEU A 27 -6.03 -23.07 14.60
C LEU A 27 -7.48 -23.56 14.66
N THR A 28 -8.04 -23.58 15.88
CA THR A 28 -9.47 -23.81 16.05
C THR A 28 -10.25 -22.49 16.04
N ARG A 29 -11.51 -22.52 15.60
CA ARG A 29 -12.40 -21.36 15.66
C ARG A 29 -12.52 -20.77 17.09
N PRO A 30 -12.66 -21.59 18.16
CA PRO A 30 -12.64 -21.08 19.53
C PRO A 30 -11.36 -20.31 19.89
N ALA A 31 -10.19 -20.75 19.38
CA ALA A 31 -8.94 -20.02 19.60
C ALA A 31 -9.00 -18.61 18.97
N ILE A 32 -9.51 -18.47 17.75
CA ILE A 32 -9.68 -17.14 17.13
C ILE A 32 -10.67 -16.29 17.95
N ASN A 33 -11.81 -16.85 18.36
CA ASN A 33 -12.82 -16.15 19.16
C ASN A 33 -12.30 -15.69 20.53
N HIS A 34 -11.29 -16.37 21.07
CA HIS A 34 -10.66 -15.97 22.32
C HIS A 34 -9.90 -14.64 22.19
N TYR A 35 -9.25 -14.40 21.03
CA TYR A 35 -8.45 -13.21 20.79
C TYR A 35 -9.26 -12.05 20.18
N PHE A 36 -10.30 -12.36 19.40
CA PHE A 36 -11.04 -11.35 18.64
C PHE A 36 -12.54 -11.47 18.88
N ALA A 37 -13.11 -10.43 19.48
CA ALA A 37 -14.53 -10.39 19.85
C ALA A 37 -15.47 -10.45 18.62
N SER A 38 -15.01 -10.02 17.44
CA SER A 38 -15.78 -10.07 16.20
C SER A 38 -14.88 -10.04 14.97
N LYS A 39 -15.45 -10.41 13.81
CA LYS A 39 -14.78 -10.30 12.50
C LYS A 39 -14.33 -8.87 12.20
N ARG A 40 -15.14 -7.88 12.59
CA ARG A 40 -14.82 -6.46 12.45
C ARG A 40 -13.58 -6.06 13.24
N VAL A 41 -13.44 -6.54 14.48
CA VAL A 41 -12.25 -6.27 15.32
C VAL A 41 -11.02 -6.89 14.69
N LEU A 42 -11.10 -8.18 14.30
CA LEU A 42 -9.98 -8.84 13.62
C LEU A 42 -9.60 -8.11 12.32
N TYR A 43 -10.59 -7.71 11.52
CA TYR A 43 -10.33 -6.99 10.27
C TYR A 43 -9.59 -5.67 10.52
N GLY A 44 -10.03 -4.88 11.49
CA GLY A 44 -9.36 -3.64 11.90
C GLY A 44 -7.90 -3.88 12.30
N GLU A 45 -7.64 -4.88 13.13
CA GLU A 45 -6.28 -5.24 13.53
C GLU A 45 -5.41 -5.69 12.33
N VAL A 46 -6.00 -6.37 11.36
CA VAL A 46 -5.28 -6.76 10.13
C VAL A 46 -4.95 -5.53 9.29
N VAL A 47 -5.89 -4.57 9.16
CA VAL A 47 -5.65 -3.30 8.46
C VAL A 47 -4.50 -2.54 9.14
N ASP A 48 -4.58 -2.35 10.46
CA ASP A 48 -3.59 -1.60 11.22
C ASP A 48 -2.18 -2.19 11.08
N LYS A 49 -2.06 -3.51 11.27
CA LYS A 49 -0.77 -4.21 11.14
C LYS A 49 -0.22 -4.20 9.71
N THR A 50 -1.07 -4.23 8.71
CA THR A 50 -0.62 -4.18 7.31
C THR A 50 -0.16 -2.77 6.94
N ASN A 51 -0.88 -1.73 7.41
CA ASN A 51 -0.45 -0.35 7.24
C ASN A 51 0.89 -0.07 7.93
N GLU A 52 1.08 -0.54 9.16
CA GLU A 52 2.34 -0.43 9.88
C GLU A 52 3.49 -1.10 9.09
N MET A 53 3.25 -2.30 8.58
CA MET A 53 4.27 -3.09 7.89
C MET A 53 4.66 -2.51 6.52
N VAL A 54 3.74 -1.90 5.78
CA VAL A 54 3.97 -1.45 4.40
C VAL A 54 4.07 0.07 4.34
N VAL A 55 3.02 0.78 4.74
CA VAL A 55 2.92 2.23 4.54
C VAL A 55 3.83 2.98 5.51
N ALA A 56 3.72 2.72 6.82
CA ALA A 56 4.53 3.42 7.82
C ALA A 56 6.02 3.08 7.67
N ALA A 57 6.37 1.82 7.39
CA ALA A 57 7.75 1.41 7.14
C ALA A 57 8.32 2.07 5.87
N GLY A 58 7.50 2.22 4.82
CA GLY A 58 7.86 2.92 3.59
C GLY A 58 8.13 4.41 3.84
N MET A 59 7.24 5.07 4.58
CA MET A 59 7.40 6.48 4.95
C MET A 59 8.67 6.71 5.78
N ALA A 60 8.91 5.90 6.80
CA ALA A 60 10.09 6.02 7.65
C ALA A 60 11.41 5.91 6.86
N LYS A 61 11.46 5.06 5.83
CA LYS A 61 12.62 4.99 4.94
C LYS A 61 12.73 6.19 4.00
N ALA A 62 11.60 6.71 3.55
CA ALA A 62 11.57 7.86 2.64
C ALA A 62 11.92 9.18 3.33
N GLU A 63 11.57 9.35 4.61
CA GLU A 63 11.81 10.57 5.38
C GLU A 63 13.29 10.93 5.52
N VAL A 64 14.20 9.95 5.52
CA VAL A 64 15.65 10.18 5.60
C VAL A 64 16.26 10.59 4.26
N GLU A 65 15.52 10.46 3.18
CA GLU A 65 15.97 10.81 1.83
C GLU A 65 15.76 12.30 1.54
N THR A 66 16.65 12.87 0.72
CA THR A 66 16.71 14.31 0.48
C THR A 66 16.09 14.75 -0.85
N SER A 67 15.78 13.84 -1.77
CA SER A 67 15.16 14.16 -3.05
C SER A 67 13.84 13.43 -3.24
N LEU A 68 12.91 14.02 -4.01
CA LEU A 68 11.61 13.44 -4.31
C LEU A 68 11.74 12.04 -4.90
N LEU A 69 12.60 11.88 -5.92
CA LEU A 69 12.81 10.59 -6.57
C LEU A 69 13.32 9.52 -5.58
N LYS A 70 14.30 9.86 -4.74
CA LYS A 70 14.82 8.93 -3.73
C LYS A 70 13.79 8.59 -2.67
N ARG A 71 12.95 9.54 -2.25
CA ARG A 71 11.83 9.29 -1.33
C ARG A 71 10.83 8.28 -1.89
N LEU A 72 10.41 8.47 -3.14
CA LEU A 72 9.52 7.54 -3.81
C LEU A 72 10.17 6.15 -3.98
N SER A 73 11.43 6.09 -4.41
CA SER A 73 12.20 4.85 -4.53
C SER A 73 12.33 4.11 -3.19
N ALA A 74 12.65 4.82 -2.12
CA ALA A 74 12.75 4.25 -0.78
C ALA A 74 11.42 3.68 -0.28
N PHE A 75 10.32 4.38 -0.54
CA PHE A 75 8.98 3.91 -0.24
C PHE A 75 8.66 2.62 -1.01
N PHE A 76 8.86 2.60 -2.32
CA PHE A 76 8.64 1.40 -3.14
C PHE A 76 9.51 0.23 -2.71
N SER A 77 10.79 0.47 -2.46
CA SER A 77 11.72 -0.57 -1.98
C SER A 77 11.26 -1.19 -0.66
N ALA A 78 10.71 -0.38 0.25
CA ALA A 78 10.17 -0.88 1.52
C ALA A 78 8.90 -1.72 1.31
N ALA A 79 8.00 -1.25 0.45
CA ALA A 79 6.78 -1.99 0.11
C ALA A 79 7.12 -3.34 -0.55
N MET A 80 8.10 -3.38 -1.47
CA MET A 80 8.59 -4.60 -2.08
C MET A 80 9.21 -5.57 -1.07
N GLN A 81 9.97 -5.07 -0.07
CA GLN A 81 10.51 -5.92 0.99
C GLN A 81 9.42 -6.50 1.89
N ALA A 82 8.35 -5.76 2.16
CA ALA A 82 7.19 -6.28 2.87
C ALA A 82 6.50 -7.38 2.05
N GLU A 83 6.28 -7.16 0.76
CA GLU A 83 5.69 -8.12 -0.18
C GLU A 83 6.53 -9.40 -0.31
N SER A 84 7.86 -9.32 -0.38
CA SER A 84 8.74 -10.50 -0.44
C SER A 84 8.63 -11.40 0.79
N ARG A 85 8.27 -10.82 1.94
CA ARG A 85 8.07 -11.55 3.21
C ARG A 85 6.65 -12.11 3.35
N ASP A 86 5.68 -11.37 2.83
CA ASP A 86 4.26 -11.71 2.93
C ASP A 86 3.48 -11.16 1.74
N ARG A 87 3.34 -11.98 0.70
CA ARG A 87 2.66 -11.65 -0.57
C ARG A 87 1.19 -11.26 -0.41
N SER A 88 0.59 -11.53 0.73
CA SER A 88 -0.78 -11.10 1.01
C SER A 88 -0.89 -9.61 1.37
N ALA A 89 0.23 -8.93 1.64
CA ALA A 89 0.22 -7.57 2.14
C ALA A 89 -0.30 -6.55 1.12
N ALA A 90 0.25 -6.57 -0.10
CA ALA A 90 -0.18 -5.66 -1.17
C ALA A 90 -1.63 -5.95 -1.60
N ALA A 91 -1.98 -7.22 -1.81
CA ALA A 91 -3.33 -7.64 -2.15
C ALA A 91 -4.34 -7.17 -1.09
N PHE A 92 -4.03 -7.36 0.19
CA PHE A 92 -4.91 -6.93 1.27
C PHE A 92 -5.06 -5.41 1.35
N LEU A 93 -3.99 -4.64 1.18
CA LEU A 93 -4.07 -3.17 1.18
C LEU A 93 -5.02 -2.68 0.08
N VAL A 94 -4.87 -3.18 -1.14
CA VAL A 94 -5.74 -2.81 -2.26
C VAL A 94 -7.19 -3.22 -1.98
N THR A 95 -7.42 -4.45 -1.52
CA THR A 95 -8.75 -4.93 -1.13
C THR A 95 -9.36 -4.08 -0.02
N SER A 96 -8.57 -3.68 0.98
CA SER A 96 -9.07 -2.89 2.12
C SER A 96 -9.61 -1.51 1.69
N VAL A 97 -9.03 -0.89 0.66
CA VAL A 97 -9.57 0.35 0.10
C VAL A 97 -10.92 0.11 -0.56
N LEU A 98 -11.08 -0.96 -1.33
CA LEU A 98 -12.35 -1.31 -1.96
C LEU A 98 -13.41 -1.66 -0.90
N GLU A 99 -13.03 -2.42 0.13
CA GLU A 99 -13.95 -2.77 1.22
C GLU A 99 -14.37 -1.56 2.04
N SER A 100 -13.51 -0.56 2.23
CA SER A 100 -13.88 0.68 2.92
C SER A 100 -14.93 1.51 2.17
N GLN A 101 -15.02 1.35 0.84
CA GLN A 101 -16.08 1.97 0.03
C GLN A 101 -17.41 1.22 0.13
N ARG A 102 -17.36 -0.11 0.26
CA ARG A 102 -18.55 -0.97 0.40
C ARG A 102 -19.11 -0.95 1.83
N HIS A 103 -18.21 -0.85 2.79
CA HIS A 103 -18.45 -0.94 4.22
C HIS A 103 -17.87 0.29 4.94
N PRO A 104 -18.54 1.45 4.89
CA PRO A 104 -18.04 2.67 5.53
C PRO A 104 -17.75 2.51 7.03
N GLU A 105 -18.46 1.57 7.69
CA GLU A 105 -18.26 1.23 9.10
C GLU A 105 -16.93 0.53 9.39
N LEU A 106 -16.24 0.02 8.38
CA LEU A 106 -14.88 -0.54 8.49
C LEU A 106 -13.80 0.53 8.37
N SER A 107 -14.16 1.69 7.80
CA SER A 107 -13.23 2.80 7.65
C SER A 107 -12.97 3.43 9.01
N ARG A 108 -11.70 3.45 9.42
CA ARG A 108 -11.21 4.27 10.52
C ARG A 108 -10.35 5.36 9.92
N ASP A 109 -10.74 6.62 10.10
CA ASP A 109 -10.03 7.77 9.52
C ASP A 109 -8.54 7.79 9.87
N GLU A 110 -8.19 7.32 11.05
CA GLU A 110 -6.81 7.30 11.57
C GLU A 110 -5.92 6.26 10.88
N HIS A 111 -6.50 5.21 10.28
CA HIS A 111 -5.77 4.08 9.69
C HIS A 111 -6.06 3.87 8.20
N ASN A 112 -6.54 4.92 7.52
CA ASN A 112 -6.83 4.86 6.10
C ASN A 112 -5.52 4.98 5.29
N SER A 113 -5.05 3.85 4.74
CA SER A 113 -3.82 3.74 3.95
C SER A 113 -3.74 4.77 2.83
N LEU A 114 -4.86 5.02 2.14
CA LEU A 114 -4.93 5.97 1.04
C LEU A 114 -4.74 7.40 1.55
N LYS A 115 -5.36 7.77 2.68
CA LYS A 115 -5.23 9.09 3.31
C LYS A 115 -3.79 9.32 3.78
N THR A 116 -3.19 8.32 4.41
CA THR A 116 -1.80 8.37 4.89
C THR A 116 -0.81 8.48 3.72
N SER A 117 -0.97 7.68 2.68
CA SER A 117 -0.14 7.76 1.47
C SER A 117 -0.28 9.12 0.78
N ARG A 118 -1.50 9.67 0.70
CA ARG A 118 -1.73 11.00 0.13
C ARG A 118 -1.04 12.09 0.93
N ALA A 119 -1.12 12.07 2.25
CA ALA A 119 -0.42 13.03 3.10
C ALA A 119 1.10 12.98 2.89
N PHE A 120 1.67 11.77 2.82
CA PHE A 120 3.09 11.57 2.52
C PHE A 120 3.50 12.12 1.15
N VAL A 121 2.76 11.79 0.09
CA VAL A 121 3.09 12.26 -1.27
C VAL A 121 2.94 13.77 -1.35
N THR A 122 1.90 14.34 -0.73
CA THR A 122 1.71 15.80 -0.65
C THR A 122 2.92 16.47 -0.01
N TRP A 123 3.35 15.98 1.15
CA TRP A 123 4.55 16.48 1.83
C TRP A 123 5.80 16.38 0.93
N ALA A 124 6.05 15.21 0.33
CA ALA A 124 7.25 14.99 -0.47
C ALA A 124 7.31 15.88 -1.72
N VAL A 125 6.16 16.10 -2.38
CA VAL A 125 6.04 16.97 -3.56
C VAL A 125 6.21 18.45 -3.16
N THR A 126 5.52 18.89 -2.10
CA THR A 126 5.59 20.28 -1.63
C THR A 126 7.01 20.66 -1.21
N ASP A 127 7.67 19.79 -0.44
CA ASP A 127 9.06 19.97 -0.02
C ASP A 127 10.03 20.02 -1.22
N ALA A 128 9.80 19.20 -2.25
CA ALA A 128 10.61 19.25 -3.48
C ALA A 128 10.43 20.55 -4.26
N ILE A 129 9.22 21.11 -4.29
CA ILE A 129 8.94 22.41 -4.90
C ILE A 129 9.61 23.54 -4.09
N GLU A 130 9.45 23.55 -2.78
CA GLU A 130 10.04 24.55 -1.89
C GLU A 130 11.56 24.59 -1.96
N ARG A 131 12.21 23.43 -2.15
CA ARG A 131 13.66 23.33 -2.35
C ARG A 131 14.12 23.64 -3.78
N GLY A 132 13.19 23.90 -4.70
CA GLY A 132 13.51 24.13 -6.12
C GLY A 132 13.98 22.87 -6.88
N GLU A 133 13.77 21.68 -6.32
CA GLU A 133 14.08 20.41 -6.99
C GLU A 133 13.05 20.08 -8.08
N LEU A 134 11.79 20.43 -7.83
CA LEU A 134 10.67 20.22 -8.74
C LEU A 134 10.09 21.56 -9.18
N THR A 135 9.98 21.75 -10.50
CA THR A 135 9.21 22.84 -11.10
C THR A 135 8.09 22.23 -11.94
N THR A 136 6.87 22.70 -11.77
CA THR A 136 5.70 22.18 -12.47
C THR A 136 4.68 23.29 -12.72
N GLU A 137 3.99 23.23 -13.86
CA GLU A 137 2.82 24.06 -14.16
C GLU A 137 1.51 23.40 -13.71
N THR A 138 1.57 22.10 -13.38
CA THR A 138 0.43 21.35 -12.86
C THR A 138 0.21 21.69 -11.38
N ASP A 139 -1.04 21.86 -10.98
CA ASP A 139 -1.34 22.07 -9.57
C ASP A 139 -0.93 20.86 -8.73
N VAL A 140 -0.52 21.15 -7.49
CA VAL A 140 0.03 20.12 -6.58
C VAL A 140 -0.97 19.00 -6.30
N ALA A 141 -2.25 19.32 -6.18
CA ALA A 141 -3.27 18.32 -5.88
C ALA A 141 -3.39 17.30 -7.02
N THR A 142 -3.45 17.75 -8.25
CA THR A 142 -3.48 16.87 -9.44
C THR A 142 -2.21 16.02 -9.55
N LEU A 143 -1.04 16.61 -9.31
CA LEU A 143 0.23 15.88 -9.33
C LEU A 143 0.27 14.78 -8.25
N VAL A 144 -0.20 15.10 -7.04
CA VAL A 144 -0.30 14.14 -5.93
C VAL A 144 -1.24 13.00 -6.30
N GLU A 145 -2.44 13.27 -6.82
CA GLU A 145 -3.39 12.21 -7.20
C GLU A 145 -2.84 11.32 -8.32
N MET A 146 -2.10 11.88 -9.27
CA MET A 146 -1.41 11.10 -10.30
C MET A 146 -0.39 10.14 -9.67
N LEU A 147 0.46 10.62 -8.76
CA LEU A 147 1.44 9.78 -8.07
C LEU A 147 0.77 8.72 -7.19
N ILE A 148 -0.32 9.05 -6.51
CA ILE A 148 -1.14 8.10 -5.75
C ILE A 148 -1.71 7.02 -6.66
N ALA A 149 -2.24 7.39 -7.83
CA ALA A 149 -2.76 6.41 -8.80
C ALA A 149 -1.65 5.42 -9.26
N VAL A 150 -0.44 5.92 -9.51
CA VAL A 150 0.71 5.08 -9.86
C VAL A 150 1.08 4.15 -8.69
N MET A 151 1.20 4.68 -7.48
CA MET A 151 1.55 3.90 -6.28
C MET A 151 0.56 2.77 -6.02
N TRP A 152 -0.72 3.05 -6.07
CA TRP A 152 -1.77 2.05 -5.86
C TRP A 152 -1.91 1.09 -7.04
N GLY A 153 -1.66 1.54 -8.27
CA GLY A 153 -1.54 0.68 -9.44
C GLY A 153 -0.41 -0.35 -9.30
N MET A 154 0.73 0.06 -8.75
CA MET A 154 1.83 -0.86 -8.44
C MET A 154 1.48 -1.83 -7.31
N GLY A 155 0.76 -1.38 -6.28
CA GLY A 155 0.22 -2.24 -5.23
C GLY A 155 -0.75 -3.29 -5.79
N PHE A 156 -1.62 -2.89 -6.71
CA PHE A 156 -2.51 -3.82 -7.43
C PHE A 156 -1.71 -4.83 -8.26
N TYR A 157 -0.70 -4.37 -9.00
CA TYR A 157 0.16 -5.27 -9.78
C TYR A 157 0.84 -6.30 -8.89
N ALA A 158 1.46 -5.85 -7.78
CA ALA A 158 2.13 -6.71 -6.82
C ALA A 158 1.19 -7.75 -6.20
N GLY A 159 -0.02 -7.35 -5.84
CA GLY A 159 -0.97 -8.22 -5.16
C GLY A 159 -1.70 -9.22 -6.05
N TYR A 160 -1.91 -8.88 -7.33
CA TYR A 160 -2.84 -9.63 -8.20
C TYR A 160 -2.33 -10.02 -9.57
N VAL A 161 -1.27 -9.39 -10.10
CA VAL A 161 -0.88 -9.55 -11.51
C VAL A 161 0.44 -10.27 -11.65
N GLY A 162 1.51 -9.70 -11.09
CA GLY A 162 2.89 -10.13 -11.34
C GLY A 162 3.62 -10.67 -10.12
N GLY A 163 4.84 -11.17 -10.37
CA GLY A 163 5.76 -11.63 -9.36
C GLY A 163 6.68 -10.52 -8.84
N HIS A 164 7.47 -10.86 -7.82
CA HIS A 164 8.43 -9.94 -7.21
C HIS A 164 9.49 -9.44 -8.21
N ASP A 165 10.02 -10.32 -9.05
CA ASP A 165 11.07 -9.98 -10.02
C ASP A 165 10.54 -9.01 -11.10
N GLU A 166 9.31 -9.24 -11.58
CA GLU A 166 8.65 -8.37 -12.54
C GLU A 166 8.37 -6.98 -11.94
N LEU A 167 7.90 -6.94 -10.68
CA LEU A 167 7.66 -5.69 -9.97
C LEU A 167 8.96 -4.89 -9.80
N THR A 168 10.10 -5.55 -9.51
CA THR A 168 11.41 -4.91 -9.41
C THR A 168 11.77 -4.19 -10.70
N VAL A 169 11.59 -4.84 -11.83
CA VAL A 169 11.85 -4.23 -13.15
C VAL A 169 10.92 -3.04 -13.41
N ILE A 170 9.63 -3.16 -13.04
CA ILE A 170 8.67 -2.06 -13.20
C ILE A 170 9.06 -0.84 -12.35
N VAL A 171 9.48 -1.04 -11.08
CA VAL A 171 9.96 0.05 -10.22
C VAL A 171 11.16 0.76 -10.81
N GLU A 172 12.16 0.02 -11.30
CA GLU A 172 13.33 0.61 -11.97
C GLU A 172 12.93 1.44 -13.21
N LYS A 173 11.96 0.97 -14.00
CA LYS A 173 11.49 1.72 -15.18
C LYS A 173 10.65 2.94 -14.79
N LEU A 174 9.89 2.86 -13.70
CA LEU A 174 9.18 4.02 -13.16
C LEU A 174 10.16 5.11 -12.69
N GLU A 175 11.25 4.74 -12.03
CA GLU A 175 12.31 5.68 -11.65
C GLU A 175 12.90 6.39 -12.86
N LEU A 176 13.18 5.65 -13.94
CA LEU A 176 13.65 6.23 -15.20
C LEU A 176 12.62 7.17 -15.85
N LEU A 177 11.32 6.81 -15.75
CA LEU A 177 10.22 7.65 -16.25
C LEU A 177 10.16 8.98 -15.48
N LEU A 178 10.15 8.91 -14.15
CA LEU A 178 10.10 10.08 -13.28
C LEU A 178 11.34 10.98 -13.44
N ALA A 179 12.49 10.38 -13.74
CA ALA A 179 13.73 11.10 -14.05
C ALA A 179 13.80 11.61 -15.51
N ASN A 180 12.73 11.44 -16.30
CA ASN A 180 12.68 11.78 -17.74
C ASN A 180 13.80 11.09 -18.56
N LYS A 181 14.11 9.84 -18.23
CA LYS A 181 15.19 9.05 -18.85
C LYS A 181 14.72 7.76 -19.52
N LEU A 182 13.41 7.42 -19.42
CA LEU A 182 12.89 6.17 -19.94
C LEU A 182 12.83 6.16 -21.48
N TRP A 183 12.45 7.27 -22.10
CA TRP A 183 12.36 7.46 -23.55
C TRP A 183 12.64 8.90 -23.95
N LYS A 184 12.84 9.10 -25.25
CA LYS A 184 12.81 10.43 -25.88
C LYS A 184 11.63 10.44 -26.84
N LEU A 185 10.77 11.44 -26.72
CA LEU A 185 9.74 11.68 -27.72
C LEU A 185 10.41 12.31 -28.96
N ALA A 186 10.05 11.84 -30.16
CA ALA A 186 10.43 12.51 -31.39
C ALA A 186 9.60 13.81 -31.49
N GLU A 187 10.25 14.91 -31.88
CA GLU A 187 9.58 16.18 -32.19
C GLU A 187 8.74 16.07 -33.46
#